data_97b5113f0d7d5c1b72509f1d22250729
#
_entry.id   97b5113f0d7d5c1b72509f1d22250729
#
_cell.length_a   1.000
_cell.length_b   1.000
_cell.length_c   1.000
_cell.angle_alpha   90.00
_cell.angle_beta   90.00
_cell.angle_gamma   90.00
#
_symmetry.space_group_name_H-M   'P 1'
#
loop_
_entity.id
_entity.type
_entity.pdbx_description
1 polymer ?
#
loop_
_entity_poly.entity_id
_entity_poly.type
_entity_poly.pdbx_seq_one_letter_code
_entity_poly.pdbx_strand_id
1 'polypeptide(L)'
;MPTPELSDSEYQHLSGEALARIEGTIDRWLQDDVIDIDAQRTGGLLELSLPDGSKLIVNTQPPLRELWLAARGGGFHFRHVDGAWRDTRDGVEFFQRLSEAASVQSGQTLTF
;
A
#
# COMPACT_ATOMS: atom_id res chain seq x y z
N MET A 1 4.05 -14.89 24.29
CA MET A 1 5.32 -14.20 23.91
C MET A 1 5.00 -13.12 22.91
N PRO A 2 5.43 -11.90 23.12
CA PRO A 2 5.25 -10.87 22.11
C PRO A 2 6.04 -11.24 20.85
N THR A 3 5.48 -10.92 19.69
CA THR A 3 6.17 -11.08 18.42
C THR A 3 7.37 -10.15 18.41
N PRO A 4 8.58 -10.63 18.08
CA PRO A 4 9.74 -9.75 18.00
C PRO A 4 9.52 -8.65 16.98
N GLU A 5 9.97 -7.46 17.26
CA GLU A 5 9.96 -6.38 16.28
C GLU A 5 10.89 -6.72 15.13
N LEU A 6 10.54 -6.24 13.93
CA LEU A 6 11.40 -6.37 12.77
C LEU A 6 12.70 -5.62 13.00
N SER A 7 13.81 -6.19 12.53
CA SER A 7 15.07 -5.46 12.42
C SER A 7 14.94 -4.37 11.35
N ASP A 8 15.86 -3.41 11.32
CA ASP A 8 15.90 -2.39 10.28
C ASP A 8 15.97 -2.99 8.89
N SER A 9 16.82 -3.99 8.68
CA SER A 9 16.97 -4.61 7.37
C SER A 9 15.73 -5.42 6.97
N GLU A 10 15.11 -6.13 7.90
CA GLU A 10 13.87 -6.85 7.64
C GLU A 10 12.74 -5.88 7.27
N TYR A 11 12.61 -4.80 8.01
CA TYR A 11 11.61 -3.78 7.73
C TYR A 11 11.83 -3.17 6.34
N GLN A 12 13.07 -2.78 6.00
CA GLN A 12 13.37 -2.21 4.68
C GLN A 12 13.04 -3.19 3.55
N HIS A 13 13.37 -4.46 3.74
CA HIS A 13 13.06 -5.49 2.76
C HIS A 13 11.55 -5.67 2.57
N LEU A 14 10.81 -5.85 3.66
CA LEU A 14 9.37 -6.09 3.61
C LEU A 14 8.59 -4.88 3.10
N SER A 15 8.95 -3.68 3.54
CA SER A 15 8.28 -2.46 3.06
C SER A 15 8.60 -2.21 1.58
N GLY A 16 9.84 -2.46 1.16
CA GLY A 16 10.25 -2.36 -0.25
C GLY A 16 9.50 -3.35 -1.13
N GLU A 17 9.29 -4.58 -0.66
CA GLU A 17 8.49 -5.59 -1.37
C GLU A 17 7.04 -5.14 -1.55
N ALA A 18 6.46 -4.53 -0.51
CA ALA A 18 5.09 -4.04 -0.60
C ALA A 18 4.94 -2.96 -1.67
N LEU A 19 5.86 -1.99 -1.70
CA LEU A 19 5.84 -0.94 -2.72
C LEU A 19 6.06 -1.51 -4.12
N ALA A 20 6.99 -2.46 -4.27
CA ALA A 20 7.28 -3.10 -5.56
C ALA A 20 6.07 -3.91 -6.06
N ARG A 21 5.35 -4.58 -5.18
CA ARG A 21 4.13 -5.31 -5.54
C ARG A 21 3.05 -4.38 -6.09
N ILE A 22 2.88 -3.21 -5.48
CA ILE A 22 1.94 -2.20 -5.97
C ILE A 22 2.33 -1.75 -7.38
N GLU A 23 3.59 -1.39 -7.56
CA GLU A 23 4.09 -0.92 -8.86
C GLU A 23 3.93 -1.98 -9.95
N GLY A 24 4.26 -3.23 -9.65
CA GLY A 24 4.12 -4.34 -10.60
C GLY A 24 2.67 -4.63 -10.98
N THR A 25 1.75 -4.52 -10.02
CA THR A 25 0.32 -4.70 -10.28
C THR A 25 -0.22 -3.61 -11.19
N ILE A 26 0.16 -2.36 -10.94
CA ILE A 26 -0.25 -1.21 -11.77
C ILE A 26 0.29 -1.35 -13.19
N ASP A 27 1.52 -1.80 -13.35
CA ASP A 27 2.12 -2.03 -14.67
C ASP A 27 1.33 -3.10 -15.45
N ARG A 28 0.94 -4.20 -14.80
CA ARG A 28 0.13 -5.24 -15.44
C ARG A 28 -1.24 -4.72 -15.85
N TRP A 29 -1.87 -3.91 -14.99
CA TRP A 29 -3.18 -3.32 -15.34
C TRP A 29 -3.10 -2.41 -16.56
N LEU A 30 -2.01 -1.65 -16.69
CA LEU A 30 -1.80 -0.82 -17.87
C LEU A 30 -1.63 -1.67 -19.13
N GLN A 31 -0.81 -2.73 -19.06
CA GLN A 31 -0.58 -3.65 -20.17
C GLN A 31 -1.85 -4.37 -20.60
N ASP A 32 -2.71 -4.73 -19.65
CA ASP A 32 -3.94 -5.49 -19.89
C ASP A 32 -5.16 -4.59 -20.11
N ASP A 33 -4.96 -3.28 -20.28
CA ASP A 33 -6.03 -2.29 -20.47
C ASP A 33 -7.10 -2.31 -19.37
N VAL A 34 -6.72 -2.62 -18.13
CA VAL A 34 -7.63 -2.61 -16.99
C VAL A 34 -7.87 -1.19 -16.51
N ILE A 35 -6.79 -0.48 -16.21
CA ILE A 35 -6.83 0.92 -15.75
C ILE A 35 -5.42 1.51 -15.90
N ASP A 36 -5.36 2.82 -16.15
CA ASP A 36 -4.10 3.58 -16.18
C ASP A 36 -3.97 4.37 -14.90
N ILE A 37 -3.17 3.85 -13.96
CA ILE A 37 -2.81 4.55 -12.72
C ILE A 37 -1.35 4.96 -12.83
N ASP A 38 -1.09 6.24 -12.65
CA ASP A 38 0.27 6.79 -12.62
C ASP A 38 0.90 6.54 -11.25
N ALA A 39 2.07 5.94 -11.23
CA ALA A 39 2.81 5.69 -10.00
C ALA A 39 4.09 6.53 -9.98
N GLN A 40 4.30 7.29 -8.93
CA GLN A 40 5.51 8.07 -8.74
C GLN A 40 6.13 7.76 -7.40
N ARG A 41 7.35 7.22 -7.42
CA ARG A 41 8.06 6.80 -6.21
C ARG A 41 9.20 7.75 -5.91
N THR A 42 9.24 8.26 -4.67
CA THR A 42 10.32 9.11 -4.18
C THR A 42 10.73 8.60 -2.80
N GLY A 43 11.86 7.90 -2.72
CA GLY A 43 12.29 7.27 -1.48
C GLY A 43 11.24 6.27 -0.98
N GLY A 44 10.76 6.46 0.24
CA GLY A 44 9.72 5.62 0.84
C GLY A 44 8.29 6.09 0.59
N LEU A 45 8.10 7.06 -0.31
CA LEU A 45 6.78 7.57 -0.67
C LEU A 45 6.39 7.08 -2.05
N LEU A 46 5.21 6.48 -2.17
CA LEU A 46 4.63 6.06 -3.44
C LEU A 46 3.29 6.77 -3.63
N GLU A 47 3.22 7.62 -4.64
CA GLU A 47 2.01 8.36 -4.97
C GLU A 47 1.35 7.74 -6.20
N LEU A 48 0.08 7.37 -6.05
CA LEU A 48 -0.72 6.78 -7.11
C LEU A 48 -1.77 7.81 -7.54
N SER A 49 -1.78 8.15 -8.84
CA SER A 49 -2.77 9.08 -9.40
C SER A 49 -3.73 8.29 -10.28
N LEU A 50 -5.01 8.32 -9.91
CA LEU A 50 -6.07 7.63 -10.64
C LEU A 50 -6.56 8.50 -11.81
N PRO A 51 -7.27 7.90 -12.81
CA PRO A 51 -7.74 8.66 -13.97
C PRO A 51 -8.63 9.86 -13.64
N ASP A 52 -9.38 9.82 -12.54
CA ASP A 52 -10.22 10.94 -12.11
C ASP A 52 -9.46 12.05 -11.38
N GLY A 53 -8.14 11.90 -11.22
CA GLY A 53 -7.29 12.84 -10.50
C GLY A 53 -7.19 12.59 -9.00
N SER A 54 -7.94 11.63 -8.47
CA SER A 54 -7.81 11.27 -7.05
C SER A 54 -6.51 10.50 -6.82
N LYS A 55 -6.06 10.47 -5.57
CA LYS A 55 -4.77 9.89 -5.22
C LYS A 55 -4.88 8.87 -4.10
N LEU A 56 -3.98 7.90 -4.16
CA LEU A 56 -3.66 7.01 -3.05
C LEU A 56 -2.17 7.20 -2.76
N ILE A 57 -1.83 7.38 -1.50
CA ILE A 57 -0.44 7.62 -1.10
C ILE A 57 -0.02 6.56 -0.10
N VAL A 58 1.04 5.83 -0.42
CA VAL A 58 1.63 4.84 0.48
C VAL A 58 2.98 5.39 0.94
N ASN A 59 3.20 5.39 2.25
CA ASN A 59 4.38 6.00 2.84
C ASN A 59 4.98 5.06 3.88
N THR A 60 6.28 4.80 3.79
CA THR A 60 6.99 4.06 4.82
C THR A 60 7.31 4.97 6.00
N GLN A 61 7.21 4.40 7.22
CA GLN A 61 7.51 5.12 8.46
C GLN A 61 8.53 4.29 9.28
N PRO A 62 9.83 4.38 8.93
CA PRO A 62 10.86 3.55 9.56
C PRO A 62 10.93 3.62 11.09
N PRO A 63 10.83 4.82 11.73
CA PRO A 63 10.90 4.89 13.19
C PRO A 63 9.82 4.08 13.90
N LEU A 64 8.67 3.90 13.25
CA LEU A 64 7.52 3.17 13.80
C LEU A 64 7.41 1.74 13.27
N ARG A 65 8.24 1.37 12.30
CA ARG A 65 8.14 0.09 11.57
C ARG A 65 6.76 -0.08 10.94
N GLU A 66 6.20 1.00 10.38
CA GLU A 66 4.84 1.00 9.81
C GLU A 66 4.82 1.34 8.32
N LEU A 67 3.74 0.92 7.65
CA LEU A 67 3.31 1.44 6.36
C LEU A 67 2.06 2.29 6.60
N TRP A 68 1.99 3.44 5.96
CA TRP A 68 0.83 4.31 6.04
C TRP A 68 0.18 4.43 4.67
N LEU A 69 -1.15 4.42 4.66
CA LEU A 69 -1.97 4.60 3.46
C LEU A 69 -2.86 5.81 3.67
N ALA A 70 -2.78 6.76 2.74
CA ALA A 70 -3.73 7.88 2.68
C ALA A 70 -4.61 7.70 1.45
N ALA A 71 -5.92 7.69 1.68
CA ALA A 71 -6.94 7.55 0.65
C ALA A 71 -7.96 8.68 0.84
N ARG A 72 -8.88 8.82 -0.14
CA ARG A 72 -9.96 9.80 -0.02
C ARG A 72 -10.80 9.57 1.23
N GLY A 73 -11.02 8.31 1.61
CA GLY A 73 -11.84 7.95 2.76
C GLY A 73 -11.13 8.04 4.12
N GLY A 74 -9.82 8.29 4.16
CA GLY A 74 -9.09 8.40 5.42
C GLY A 74 -7.67 7.89 5.36
N GLY A 75 -7.00 7.92 6.52
CA GLY A 75 -5.63 7.45 6.69
C GLY A 75 -5.58 6.17 7.54
N PHE A 76 -4.67 5.27 7.18
CA PHE A 76 -4.54 3.96 7.82
C PHE A 76 -3.08 3.66 8.09
N HIS A 77 -2.79 3.04 9.25
CA HIS A 77 -1.45 2.65 9.66
C HIS A 77 -1.37 1.14 9.81
N PHE A 78 -0.31 0.54 9.29
CA PHE A 78 -0.14 -0.92 9.26
C PHE A 78 1.19 -1.32 9.87
N ARG A 79 1.19 -2.39 10.66
CA ARG A 79 2.39 -3.05 11.17
C ARG A 79 2.46 -4.47 10.62
N HIS A 80 3.69 -4.96 10.48
CA HIS A 80 3.92 -6.32 10.01
C HIS A 80 3.78 -7.28 11.19
N VAL A 81 2.70 -8.08 11.19
CA VAL A 81 2.37 -9.02 12.26
C VAL A 81 1.95 -10.34 11.62
N ASP A 82 2.53 -11.44 12.11
CA ASP A 82 2.20 -12.79 11.64
C ASP A 82 2.24 -12.92 10.11
N GLY A 83 3.28 -12.38 9.50
CA GLY A 83 3.53 -12.51 8.07
C GLY A 83 2.76 -11.56 7.16
N ALA A 84 2.03 -10.59 7.70
CA ALA A 84 1.25 -9.64 6.91
C ALA A 84 1.28 -8.24 7.50
N TRP A 85 1.10 -7.24 6.66
CA TRP A 85 0.89 -5.86 7.09
C TRP A 85 -0.56 -5.72 7.55
N ARG A 86 -0.77 -5.42 8.84
CA ARG A 86 -2.10 -5.34 9.44
C ARG A 86 -2.38 -3.98 10.03
N ASP A 87 -3.59 -3.49 9.79
CA ASP A 87 -4.06 -2.21 10.36
C ASP A 87 -3.94 -2.26 11.88
N THR A 88 -3.35 -1.21 12.46
CA THR A 88 -3.11 -1.13 13.90
C THR A 88 -4.40 -1.00 14.71
N ARG A 89 -5.53 -0.68 14.07
CA ARG A 89 -6.82 -0.51 14.74
C ARG A 89 -7.71 -1.75 14.65
N ASP A 90 -7.84 -2.34 13.46
CA ASP A 90 -8.82 -3.41 13.23
C ASP A 90 -8.20 -4.70 12.66
N GLY A 91 -6.90 -4.70 12.37
CA GLY A 91 -6.22 -5.89 11.87
C GLY A 91 -6.44 -6.21 10.40
N VAL A 92 -7.15 -5.39 9.64
CA VAL A 92 -7.37 -5.61 8.21
C VAL A 92 -6.04 -5.56 7.48
N GLU A 93 -5.84 -6.48 6.53
CA GLU A 93 -4.58 -6.60 5.79
C GLU A 93 -4.43 -5.46 4.78
N PHE A 94 -3.19 -4.99 4.59
CA PHE A 94 -2.87 -3.80 3.80
C PHE A 94 -3.39 -3.86 2.35
N PHE A 95 -3.13 -4.97 1.64
CA PHE A 95 -3.55 -5.07 0.24
C PHE A 95 -5.06 -5.19 0.08
N GLN A 96 -5.74 -5.76 1.07
CA GLN A 96 -7.20 -5.75 1.11
C GLN A 96 -7.70 -4.31 1.24
N ARG A 97 -7.15 -3.55 2.17
CA ARG A 97 -7.55 -2.13 2.38
C ARG A 97 -7.23 -1.28 1.15
N LEU A 98 -6.06 -1.47 0.56
CA LEU A 98 -5.65 -0.75 -0.65
C LEU A 98 -6.57 -1.08 -1.82
N SER A 99 -6.93 -2.36 -1.98
CA SER A 99 -7.84 -2.81 -3.04
C SER A 99 -9.22 -2.18 -2.87
N GLU A 100 -9.74 -2.13 -1.65
CA GLU A 100 -11.03 -1.48 -1.35
C GLU A 100 -10.99 0.00 -1.70
N ALA A 101 -9.94 0.71 -1.26
CA ALA A 101 -9.79 2.14 -1.53
C ALA A 101 -9.67 2.42 -3.03
N ALA A 102 -8.86 1.65 -3.73
CA ALA A 102 -8.69 1.80 -5.19
C ALA A 102 -9.99 1.50 -5.94
N SER A 103 -10.72 0.49 -5.50
CA SER A 103 -12.00 0.13 -6.12
C SER A 103 -13.03 1.24 -5.96
N VAL A 104 -13.15 1.79 -4.75
CA VAL A 104 -14.08 2.91 -4.49
C VAL A 104 -13.70 4.13 -5.32
N GLN A 105 -12.44 4.51 -5.33
CA GLN A 105 -11.99 5.73 -6.02
C GLN A 105 -12.01 5.59 -7.55
N SER A 106 -11.78 4.40 -8.09
CA SER A 106 -11.79 4.17 -9.54
C SER A 106 -13.17 3.88 -10.10
N GLY A 107 -14.12 3.46 -9.27
CA GLY A 107 -15.44 3.04 -9.72
C GLY A 107 -15.47 1.67 -10.37
N GLN A 108 -14.41 0.87 -10.23
CA GLN A 108 -14.35 -0.50 -10.76
C GLN A 108 -13.66 -1.41 -9.74
N THR A 109 -13.94 -2.71 -9.79
CA THR A 109 -13.32 -3.65 -8.87
C THR A 109 -11.86 -3.87 -9.23
N LEU A 110 -10.96 -3.52 -8.30
CA LEU A 110 -9.51 -3.71 -8.44
C LEU A 110 -9.00 -4.52 -7.25
N THR A 111 -8.14 -5.50 -7.54
CA THR A 111 -7.52 -6.34 -6.51
C THR A 111 -6.01 -6.34 -6.71
N PHE A 112 -5.30 -5.76 -5.75
CA PHE A 112 -3.83 -5.75 -5.76
C PHE A 112 -3.25 -7.11 -5.42
#